data_3a2494dbdd3d690dddf1a9edee75f37d
#
_entry.id   3a2494dbdd3d690dddf1a9edee75f37d
#
_cell.length_a   1.000
_cell.length_b   1.000
_cell.length_c   1.000
_cell.angle_alpha   90.00
_cell.angle_beta   90.00
_cell.angle_gamma   90.00
#
_symmetry.space_group_name_H-M   'P 1'
#
loop_
_entity.id
_entity.type
_entity.pdbx_description
1 polymer ?
#
loop_
_entity_poly.entity_id
_entity_poly.type
_entity_poly.pdbx_seq_one_letter_code
_entity_poly.pdbx_strand_id
1 'polypeptide(L)'
;EKTINQLVAYFKIKTSLDLFYRVGVGIIDNKKLKEFVASRNNMIVSFFKNKLRKPSKLEDVNKEEITAKYDQLVFGKYDDKLDYKIAVCCNPIPGDKVFGFITVTDGIKVHKKNCPNALQLQSNFSYRIITAKWIDSSQSDFKIELLISGIDTVGLVNEMTKIISNTHNINMISVHFESNDGIFNGNIIVVVKNISILDNLVKNIKKINGIDKITRI
;
A
#
# COMPACT_ATOMS: atom_id res chain seq x y z
N GLU A 1 27.90 0.26 6.81
CA GLU A 1 28.14 -0.22 8.22
C GLU A 1 28.89 0.81 9.06
N LYS A 2 30.04 1.37 8.62
CA LYS A 2 30.82 2.35 9.41
C LYS A 2 30.02 3.59 9.86
N THR A 3 29.16 4.15 8.99
CA THR A 3 28.38 5.35 9.31
C THR A 3 27.27 5.07 10.32
N ILE A 4 26.64 3.91 10.29
CA ILE A 4 25.61 3.48 11.23
C ILE A 4 26.20 3.32 12.62
N ASN A 5 27.34 2.65 12.75
CA ASN A 5 28.05 2.47 14.01
C ASN A 5 28.47 3.83 14.64
N GLN A 6 28.79 4.79 13.81
CA GLN A 6 29.13 6.14 14.25
C GLN A 6 27.92 6.94 14.74
N LEU A 7 26.76 6.79 14.09
CA LEU A 7 25.50 7.37 14.56
C LEU A 7 25.04 6.74 15.88
N VAL A 8 25.17 5.43 16.00
CA VAL A 8 24.88 4.69 17.24
C VAL A 8 25.72 5.21 18.39
N ALA A 9 27.04 5.41 18.17
CA ALA A 9 27.96 5.96 19.18
C ALA A 9 27.64 7.43 19.52
N TYR A 10 27.36 8.25 18.51
CA TYR A 10 27.04 9.69 18.69
C TYR A 10 25.77 9.90 19.52
N PHE A 11 24.71 9.18 19.20
CA PHE A 11 23.44 9.26 19.92
C PHE A 11 23.40 8.40 21.20
N LYS A 12 24.53 7.77 21.57
CA LYS A 12 24.66 6.89 22.75
C LYS A 12 23.59 5.78 22.78
N ILE A 13 23.35 5.17 21.64
CA ILE A 13 22.37 4.11 21.46
C ILE A 13 23.07 2.76 21.50
N LYS A 14 22.38 1.72 22.00
CA LYS A 14 23.01 0.39 22.19
C LYS A 14 23.11 -0.42 20.89
N THR A 15 22.19 -0.22 19.95
CA THR A 15 22.11 -1.03 18.73
C THR A 15 21.72 -0.20 17.51
N SER A 16 22.10 -0.65 16.33
CA SER A 16 21.65 -0.05 15.06
C SER A 16 20.12 -0.14 14.87
N LEU A 17 19.50 -1.15 15.44
CA LEU A 17 18.04 -1.33 15.39
C LEU A 17 17.33 -0.22 16.19
N ASP A 18 17.86 0.13 17.37
CA ASP A 18 17.33 1.23 18.21
C ASP A 18 17.56 2.60 17.52
N LEU A 19 18.66 2.75 16.75
CA LEU A 19 18.88 3.93 15.93
C LEU A 19 17.77 4.08 14.86
N PHE A 20 17.51 3.03 14.09
CA PHE A 20 16.48 3.06 13.06
C PHE A 20 15.07 3.29 13.65
N TYR A 21 14.80 2.70 14.80
CA TYR A 21 13.57 2.96 15.55
C TYR A 21 13.43 4.44 15.88
N ARG A 22 14.44 5.05 16.51
CA ARG A 22 14.40 6.46 16.92
C ARG A 22 14.32 7.43 15.76
N VAL A 23 14.91 7.09 14.63
CA VAL A 23 14.75 7.85 13.38
C VAL A 23 13.33 7.69 12.84
N GLY A 24 12.81 6.46 12.81
CA GLY A 24 11.46 6.16 12.31
C GLY A 24 10.33 6.78 13.13
N VAL A 25 10.52 6.94 14.46
CA VAL A 25 9.53 7.57 15.36
C VAL A 25 9.75 9.10 15.47
N GLY A 26 10.77 9.65 14.77
CA GLY A 26 11.08 11.08 14.79
C GLY A 26 11.75 11.59 16.07
N ILE A 27 12.21 10.70 16.97
CA ILE A 27 13.03 11.08 18.13
C ILE A 27 14.39 11.62 17.68
N ILE A 28 14.94 11.04 16.62
CA ILE A 28 16.09 11.55 15.88
C ILE A 28 15.56 12.09 14.56
N ASP A 29 15.33 13.38 14.51
CA ASP A 29 14.84 14.08 13.35
C ASP A 29 15.98 14.53 12.40
N ASN A 30 15.62 15.08 11.25
CA ASN A 30 16.57 15.59 10.28
C ASN A 30 17.47 16.71 10.85
N LYS A 31 17.01 17.44 11.89
CA LYS A 31 17.79 18.48 12.54
C LYS A 31 18.94 17.88 13.35
N LYS A 32 18.65 16.85 14.14
CA LYS A 32 19.67 16.11 14.92
C LYS A 32 20.66 15.37 14.02
N LEU A 33 20.19 14.83 12.90
CA LEU A 33 21.07 14.21 11.89
C LEU A 33 22.00 15.25 11.25
N LYS A 34 21.53 16.48 10.98
CA LYS A 34 22.34 17.58 10.48
C LYS A 34 23.35 18.06 11.52
N GLU A 35 22.98 18.10 12.81
CA GLU A 35 23.88 18.41 13.92
C GLU A 35 25.03 17.39 14.03
N PHE A 36 24.74 16.09 13.87
CA PHE A 36 25.77 15.06 13.78
C PHE A 36 26.74 15.31 12.61
N VAL A 37 26.23 15.66 11.43
CA VAL A 37 27.06 15.96 10.25
C VAL A 37 27.91 17.22 10.49
N ALA A 38 27.34 18.24 11.13
CA ALA A 38 28.06 19.50 11.45
C ALA A 38 29.13 19.31 12.52
N SER A 39 28.94 18.43 13.49
CA SER A 39 29.89 18.13 14.57
C SER A 39 31.12 17.37 14.09
N ARG A 40 31.12 16.84 12.90
CA ARG A 40 32.21 16.11 12.26
C ARG A 40 32.86 16.92 11.14
N ASN A 41 33.86 17.68 11.48
CA ASN A 41 34.65 18.47 10.53
C ASN A 41 35.07 17.70 9.27
N ASN A 42 34.62 18.22 8.12
CA ASN A 42 35.26 18.23 6.79
C ASN A 42 35.36 16.93 5.95
N MET A 43 35.32 15.72 6.47
CA MET A 43 35.47 14.54 5.59
C MET A 43 34.14 14.02 5.02
N ILE A 44 33.06 14.15 5.76
CA ILE A 44 31.72 13.72 5.31
C ILE A 44 31.07 14.78 4.44
N VAL A 45 31.32 16.07 4.72
CA VAL A 45 30.83 17.20 3.91
C VAL A 45 31.37 17.16 2.48
N SER A 46 32.59 16.69 2.25
CA SER A 46 33.11 16.51 0.89
C SER A 46 32.46 15.39 0.12
N PHE A 47 32.05 14.30 0.81
CA PHE A 47 31.35 13.18 0.20
C PHE A 47 29.92 13.54 -0.18
N PHE A 48 29.25 14.35 0.66
CA PHE A 48 27.89 14.85 0.35
C PHE A 48 27.90 16.04 -0.61
N LYS A 49 28.90 16.93 -0.57
CA LYS A 49 29.04 18.01 -1.56
C LYS A 49 29.31 17.51 -2.98
N ASN A 50 30.03 16.40 -3.13
CA ASN A 50 30.24 15.81 -4.46
C ASN A 50 29.01 15.07 -5.01
N LYS A 51 28.04 14.68 -4.17
CA LYS A 51 26.75 14.16 -4.59
C LYS A 51 25.66 15.23 -4.76
N LEU A 52 25.89 16.43 -4.24
CA LEU A 52 25.08 17.64 -4.44
C LEU A 52 25.72 18.55 -5.50
N ARG A 53 26.25 17.99 -6.57
CA ARG A 53 26.45 18.78 -7.79
C ARG A 53 25.09 19.32 -8.20
N LYS A 54 25.03 20.66 -8.36
CA LYS A 54 23.88 21.37 -8.97
C LYS A 54 23.35 20.50 -10.09
N PRO A 55 22.02 20.29 -10.18
CA PRO A 55 21.47 19.63 -11.34
C PRO A 55 21.93 20.44 -12.56
N SER A 56 22.83 19.88 -13.36
CA SER A 56 22.92 20.22 -14.76
C SER A 56 21.48 20.14 -15.25
N LYS A 57 21.03 21.14 -16.02
CA LYS A 57 19.72 21.12 -16.69
C LYS A 57 19.42 19.68 -17.08
N LEU A 58 18.56 19.04 -16.29
CA LEU A 58 17.93 17.80 -16.66
C LEU A 58 17.02 18.20 -17.82
N GLU A 59 17.41 17.79 -19.02
CA GLU A 59 16.49 17.66 -20.12
C GLU A 59 15.25 16.96 -19.56
N ASP A 60 14.07 17.41 -19.98
CA ASP A 60 12.78 16.88 -19.63
C ASP A 60 12.75 15.35 -19.81
N VAL A 61 13.26 14.62 -18.83
CA VAL A 61 12.98 13.20 -18.67
C VAL A 61 11.57 13.17 -18.13
N ASN A 62 10.67 12.66 -18.96
CA ASN A 62 9.24 12.55 -18.77
C ASN A 62 8.85 12.52 -17.29
N LYS A 63 8.31 13.63 -16.80
CA LYS A 63 7.73 13.76 -15.45
C LYS A 63 6.67 12.68 -15.16
N GLU A 64 6.12 12.07 -16.21
CA GLU A 64 5.06 11.08 -16.13
C GLU A 64 5.52 9.72 -15.56
N GLU A 65 6.76 9.27 -15.86
CA GLU A 65 7.23 7.97 -15.34
C GLU A 65 7.70 8.01 -13.87
N ILE A 66 8.17 9.17 -13.39
CA ILE A 66 8.65 9.33 -12.01
C ILE A 66 7.47 9.51 -11.05
N THR A 67 6.41 10.17 -11.47
CA THR A 67 5.19 10.38 -10.68
C THR A 67 4.38 9.10 -10.51
N ALA A 68 4.31 8.24 -11.52
CA ALA A 68 3.52 7.00 -11.47
C ALA A 68 4.00 5.98 -10.42
N LYS A 69 5.27 6.04 -9.98
CA LYS A 69 5.85 5.06 -9.06
C LYS A 69 5.65 5.39 -7.58
N TYR A 70 5.40 6.64 -7.23
CA TYR A 70 5.38 7.12 -5.85
C TYR A 70 4.09 7.84 -5.42
N ASP A 71 3.12 8.01 -6.32
CA ASP A 71 2.00 8.94 -6.13
C ASP A 71 0.78 8.35 -5.42
N GLN A 72 0.83 7.08 -4.99
CA GLN A 72 -0.36 6.42 -4.45
C GLN A 72 -0.48 6.51 -2.92
N LEU A 73 0.64 6.54 -2.20
CA LEU A 73 0.67 6.57 -0.73
C LEU A 73 1.72 7.54 -0.21
N VAL A 74 1.35 8.21 0.87
CA VAL A 74 2.26 9.00 1.70
C VAL A 74 2.29 8.45 3.10
N PHE A 75 3.42 8.63 3.78
CA PHE A 75 3.69 8.01 5.07
C PHE A 75 4.10 9.03 6.13
N GLY A 76 3.82 8.67 7.40
CA GLY A 76 4.25 9.48 8.54
C GLY A 76 3.43 10.76 8.74
N LYS A 77 4.00 11.68 9.54
CA LYS A 77 3.38 12.97 9.88
C LYS A 77 3.58 14.05 8.81
N TYR A 78 4.57 13.85 7.94
CA TYR A 78 4.99 14.85 6.94
C TYR A 78 4.63 14.45 5.51
N ASP A 79 3.77 13.43 5.36
CA ASP A 79 3.33 12.90 4.06
C ASP A 79 4.53 12.53 3.15
N ASP A 80 5.51 11.83 3.73
CA ASP A 80 6.72 11.41 3.01
C ASP A 80 6.38 10.38 1.93
N LYS A 81 6.97 10.55 0.75
CA LYS A 81 6.88 9.56 -0.34
C LYS A 81 8.01 8.55 -0.16
N LEU A 82 7.66 7.31 0.16
CA LEU A 82 8.60 6.22 0.41
C LEU A 82 8.28 5.02 -0.48
N ASP A 83 9.30 4.23 -0.80
CA ASP A 83 9.11 2.96 -1.51
C ASP A 83 8.32 1.97 -0.65
N TYR A 84 7.30 1.36 -1.21
CA TYR A 84 6.46 0.40 -0.52
C TYR A 84 6.04 -0.77 -1.41
N LYS A 85 5.59 -1.84 -0.76
CA LYS A 85 4.95 -3.00 -1.40
C LYS A 85 3.56 -3.19 -0.81
N ILE A 86 2.60 -3.55 -1.65
CA ILE A 86 1.26 -3.93 -1.21
C ILE A 86 1.33 -5.32 -0.56
N ALA A 87 0.69 -5.49 0.60
CA ALA A 87 0.63 -6.77 1.27
C ALA A 87 -0.36 -7.72 0.59
N VAL A 88 0.12 -8.88 0.16
CA VAL A 88 -0.66 -9.89 -0.57
C VAL A 88 -1.84 -10.41 0.27
N CYS A 89 -1.69 -10.49 1.61
CA CYS A 89 -2.72 -11.05 2.49
C CYS A 89 -4.03 -10.24 2.56
N CYS A 90 -4.02 -8.98 2.11
CA CYS A 90 -5.20 -8.12 2.18
C CYS A 90 -5.38 -7.20 0.98
N ASN A 91 -4.38 -7.13 0.09
CA ASN A 91 -4.41 -6.39 -1.17
C ASN A 91 -5.15 -5.03 -1.09
N PRO A 92 -4.63 -4.04 -0.30
CA PRO A 92 -5.29 -2.74 -0.15
C PRO A 92 -5.32 -1.96 -1.46
N ILE A 93 -6.40 -1.21 -1.68
CA ILE A 93 -6.58 -0.30 -2.82
C ILE A 93 -6.87 1.13 -2.34
N PRO A 94 -6.75 2.16 -3.20
CA PRO A 94 -7.08 3.53 -2.85
C PRO A 94 -8.46 3.67 -2.23
N GLY A 95 -8.50 4.34 -1.06
CA GLY A 95 -9.69 4.51 -0.23
C GLY A 95 -9.81 3.51 0.92
N ASP A 96 -9.09 2.38 0.91
CA ASP A 96 -8.99 1.51 2.09
C ASP A 96 -8.26 2.25 3.23
N LYS A 97 -8.68 1.99 4.47
CA LYS A 97 -7.92 2.45 5.66
C LYS A 97 -6.67 1.59 5.82
N VAL A 98 -5.50 2.18 5.65
CA VAL A 98 -4.21 1.48 5.61
C VAL A 98 -3.23 1.93 6.66
N PHE A 99 -2.18 1.14 6.86
CA PHE A 99 -0.96 1.50 7.58
C PHE A 99 0.24 0.84 6.89
N GLY A 100 1.43 1.43 7.06
CA GLY A 100 2.69 0.85 6.62
C GLY A 100 3.32 0.05 7.76
N PHE A 101 3.84 -1.13 7.45
CA PHE A 101 4.64 -1.95 8.35
C PHE A 101 6.08 -2.03 7.84
N ILE A 102 7.03 -1.58 8.66
CA ILE A 102 8.45 -1.60 8.31
C ILE A 102 8.97 -3.02 8.51
N THR A 103 9.28 -3.70 7.42
CA THR A 103 9.87 -5.05 7.44
C THR A 103 11.39 -4.98 7.62
N VAL A 104 12.03 -6.10 7.92
CA VAL A 104 13.49 -6.17 8.06
C VAL A 104 14.19 -6.17 6.69
N THR A 105 13.58 -6.83 5.71
CA THR A 105 14.22 -7.14 4.42
C THR A 105 13.57 -6.43 3.24
N ASP A 106 12.23 -6.22 3.28
CA ASP A 106 11.44 -5.81 2.12
C ASP A 106 11.01 -4.33 2.13
N GLY A 107 11.49 -3.54 3.09
CA GLY A 107 11.06 -2.15 3.25
C GLY A 107 9.66 -2.05 3.87
N ILE A 108 8.83 -1.13 3.37
CA ILE A 108 7.50 -0.89 3.90
C ILE A 108 6.49 -1.80 3.19
N LYS A 109 5.73 -2.59 3.96
CA LYS A 109 4.55 -3.33 3.49
C LYS A 109 3.27 -2.66 3.96
N VAL A 110 2.38 -2.37 3.01
CA VAL A 110 1.11 -1.68 3.28
C VAL A 110 0.00 -2.69 3.49
N HIS A 111 -0.67 -2.60 4.64
CA HIS A 111 -1.78 -3.46 5.03
C HIS A 111 -3.06 -2.65 5.25
N LYS A 112 -4.23 -3.28 5.06
CA LYS A 112 -5.50 -2.74 5.55
C LYS A 112 -5.52 -2.78 7.08
N LYS A 113 -6.12 -1.77 7.72
CA LYS A 113 -6.26 -1.74 9.20
C LYS A 113 -7.07 -2.91 9.75
N ASN A 114 -8.01 -3.44 8.98
CA ASN A 114 -8.86 -4.57 9.34
C ASN A 114 -8.32 -5.93 8.84
N CYS A 115 -7.08 -5.99 8.37
CA CYS A 115 -6.45 -7.24 7.98
C CYS A 115 -6.27 -8.16 9.21
N PRO A 116 -6.59 -9.47 9.15
CA PRO A 116 -6.36 -10.37 10.26
C PRO A 116 -4.91 -10.35 10.78
N ASN A 117 -3.94 -10.27 9.88
CA ASN A 117 -2.52 -10.16 10.24
C ASN A 117 -2.17 -8.80 10.89
N ALA A 118 -2.97 -7.76 10.66
CA ALA A 118 -2.73 -6.43 11.20
C ALA A 118 -2.79 -6.40 12.73
N LEU A 119 -3.69 -7.16 13.33
CA LEU A 119 -3.84 -7.24 14.79
C LEU A 119 -2.57 -7.81 15.43
N GLN A 120 -1.99 -8.87 14.86
CA GLN A 120 -0.74 -9.44 15.34
C GLN A 120 0.44 -8.48 15.17
N LEU A 121 0.52 -7.80 14.04
CA LEU A 121 1.56 -6.80 13.78
C LEU A 121 1.47 -5.63 14.76
N GLN A 122 0.25 -5.16 15.05
CA GLN A 122 0.02 -4.06 16.00
C GLN A 122 0.35 -4.46 17.42
N SER A 123 0.00 -5.67 17.84
CA SER A 123 0.24 -6.16 19.20
C SER A 123 1.72 -6.43 19.47
N ASN A 124 2.42 -7.04 18.51
CA ASN A 124 3.79 -7.51 18.73
C ASN A 124 4.86 -6.52 18.28
N PHE A 125 4.54 -5.67 17.29
CA PHE A 125 5.53 -4.81 16.62
C PHE A 125 4.99 -3.39 16.37
N SER A 126 4.27 -2.83 17.31
CA SER A 126 3.67 -1.48 17.18
C SER A 126 4.69 -0.39 16.80
N TYR A 127 5.95 -0.54 17.26
CA TYR A 127 7.05 0.38 16.95
C TYR A 127 7.51 0.35 15.47
N ARG A 128 7.05 -0.63 14.68
CA ARG A 128 7.34 -0.76 13.24
C ARG A 128 6.19 -0.29 12.37
N ILE A 129 5.14 0.24 12.98
CA ILE A 129 3.96 0.73 12.28
C ILE A 129 4.12 2.22 12.01
N ILE A 130 3.89 2.60 10.77
CA ILE A 130 3.81 4.00 10.33
C ILE A 130 2.43 4.28 9.77
N THR A 131 1.98 5.51 9.95
CA THR A 131 0.74 5.95 9.31
C THR A 131 0.93 5.98 7.80
N ALA A 132 -0.11 5.55 7.07
CA ALA A 132 -0.14 5.61 5.62
C ALA A 132 -1.47 6.20 5.17
N LYS A 133 -1.44 7.03 4.12
CA LYS A 133 -2.61 7.71 3.57
C LYS A 133 -2.53 7.67 2.05
N TRP A 134 -3.65 7.32 1.41
CA TRP A 134 -3.79 7.41 -0.03
C TRP A 134 -3.83 8.88 -0.47
N ILE A 135 -3.03 9.21 -1.46
CA ILE A 135 -3.19 10.42 -2.25
C ILE A 135 -4.01 10.07 -3.48
N ASP A 136 -4.76 11.04 -3.99
CA ASP A 136 -5.68 10.84 -5.10
C ASP A 136 -4.90 10.39 -6.34
N SER A 137 -4.99 9.10 -6.66
CA SER A 137 -4.38 8.50 -7.84
C SER A 137 -5.47 7.86 -8.67
N SER A 138 -6.12 8.67 -9.49
CA SER A 138 -7.18 8.22 -10.41
C SER A 138 -6.67 7.34 -11.58
N GLN A 139 -5.36 7.10 -11.68
CA GLN A 139 -4.73 6.51 -12.86
C GLN A 139 -4.33 5.04 -12.74
N SER A 140 -4.31 4.45 -11.55
CA SER A 140 -3.87 3.07 -11.38
C SER A 140 -5.02 2.08 -11.29
N ASP A 141 -4.86 0.98 -11.98
CA ASP A 141 -5.80 -0.13 -12.01
C ASP A 141 -5.41 -1.20 -10.98
N PHE A 142 -6.37 -1.62 -10.15
CA PHE A 142 -6.18 -2.62 -9.12
C PHE A 142 -7.01 -3.86 -9.42
N LYS A 143 -6.34 -5.01 -9.41
CA LYS A 143 -7.00 -6.32 -9.57
C LYS A 143 -7.57 -6.76 -8.23
N ILE A 144 -8.86 -7.01 -8.18
CA ILE A 144 -9.57 -7.45 -6.98
C ILE A 144 -10.27 -8.77 -7.26
N GLU A 145 -10.07 -9.71 -6.37
CA GLU A 145 -10.74 -11.00 -6.39
C GLU A 145 -11.97 -10.98 -5.46
N LEU A 146 -13.11 -11.35 -6.01
CA LEU A 146 -14.38 -11.44 -5.31
C LEU A 146 -14.86 -12.89 -5.31
N LEU A 147 -15.08 -13.43 -4.11
CA LEU A 147 -15.82 -14.68 -3.92
C LEU A 147 -17.28 -14.36 -3.70
N ILE A 148 -18.14 -15.02 -4.47
CA ILE A 148 -19.59 -14.82 -4.47
C ILE A 148 -20.23 -16.17 -4.24
N SER A 149 -21.19 -16.25 -3.33
CA SER A 149 -21.96 -17.46 -3.08
C SER A 149 -23.44 -17.17 -2.90
N GLY A 150 -24.28 -18.15 -3.21
CA GLY A 150 -25.72 -18.00 -3.08
C GLY A 150 -26.48 -19.20 -3.66
N ILE A 151 -27.74 -18.98 -3.97
CA ILE A 151 -28.64 -19.98 -4.58
C ILE A 151 -28.56 -19.86 -6.09
N ASP A 152 -28.36 -20.97 -6.78
CA ASP A 152 -28.33 -20.97 -8.24
C ASP A 152 -29.72 -20.70 -8.81
N THR A 153 -29.80 -19.66 -9.63
CA THR A 153 -31.02 -19.27 -10.33
C THR A 153 -30.73 -19.03 -11.80
N VAL A 154 -31.68 -19.34 -12.66
CA VAL A 154 -31.56 -19.16 -14.11
C VAL A 154 -31.30 -17.68 -14.41
N GLY A 155 -30.20 -17.40 -15.14
CA GLY A 155 -29.85 -16.05 -15.55
C GLY A 155 -28.93 -15.28 -14.57
N LEU A 156 -28.60 -15.83 -13.39
CA LEU A 156 -27.80 -15.21 -12.35
C LEU A 156 -26.48 -14.67 -12.90
N VAL A 157 -25.72 -15.49 -13.62
CA VAL A 157 -24.43 -15.12 -14.21
C VAL A 157 -24.58 -13.98 -15.23
N ASN A 158 -25.64 -14.04 -16.07
CA ASN A 158 -25.91 -13.00 -17.06
C ASN A 158 -26.23 -11.65 -16.40
N GLU A 159 -27.06 -11.67 -15.34
CA GLU A 159 -27.39 -10.46 -14.59
C GLU A 159 -26.15 -9.85 -13.90
N MET A 160 -25.34 -10.69 -13.28
CA MET A 160 -24.06 -10.29 -12.67
C MET A 160 -23.11 -9.66 -13.67
N THR A 161 -22.87 -10.33 -14.81
CA THR A 161 -21.97 -9.82 -15.84
C THR A 161 -22.47 -8.54 -16.49
N LYS A 162 -23.78 -8.36 -16.65
CA LYS A 162 -24.40 -7.10 -17.09
C LYS A 162 -24.13 -5.97 -16.11
N ILE A 163 -24.27 -6.19 -14.81
CA ILE A 163 -23.99 -5.18 -13.79
C ILE A 163 -22.52 -4.78 -13.82
N ILE A 164 -21.60 -5.74 -13.87
CA ILE A 164 -20.17 -5.47 -13.87
C ILE A 164 -19.75 -4.69 -15.11
N SER A 165 -20.08 -5.20 -16.31
CA SER A 165 -19.60 -4.64 -17.57
C SER A 165 -20.39 -3.43 -18.04
N ASN A 166 -21.73 -3.51 -18.04
CA ASN A 166 -22.56 -2.50 -18.67
C ASN A 166 -22.90 -1.35 -17.71
N THR A 167 -23.19 -1.66 -16.43
CA THR A 167 -23.58 -0.61 -15.48
C THR A 167 -22.38 0.11 -14.89
N HIS A 168 -21.32 -0.61 -14.59
CA HIS A 168 -20.12 -0.06 -13.94
C HIS A 168 -18.94 0.15 -14.88
N ASN A 169 -19.02 -0.36 -16.13
CA ASN A 169 -17.91 -0.32 -17.11
C ASN A 169 -16.59 -0.86 -16.51
N ILE A 170 -16.71 -1.95 -15.73
CA ILE A 170 -15.59 -2.59 -15.05
C ILE A 170 -15.13 -3.78 -15.88
N ASN A 171 -13.80 -3.86 -16.11
CA ASN A 171 -13.21 -4.98 -16.81
C ASN A 171 -13.10 -6.20 -15.89
N MET A 172 -13.54 -7.36 -16.38
CA MET A 172 -13.38 -8.67 -15.76
C MET A 172 -12.18 -9.38 -16.37
N ILE A 173 -11.20 -9.79 -15.56
CA ILE A 173 -10.02 -10.52 -16.01
C ILE A 173 -10.30 -12.03 -16.03
N SER A 174 -10.98 -12.52 -14.99
CA SER A 174 -11.29 -13.92 -14.81
C SER A 174 -12.67 -14.07 -14.23
N VAL A 175 -13.37 -15.10 -14.68
CA VAL A 175 -14.71 -15.45 -14.22
C VAL A 175 -14.78 -16.97 -14.13
N HIS A 176 -15.04 -17.48 -12.94
CA HIS A 176 -15.21 -18.90 -12.69
C HIS A 176 -16.47 -19.10 -11.86
N PHE A 177 -17.36 -19.97 -12.32
CA PHE A 177 -18.62 -20.28 -11.65
C PHE A 177 -18.84 -21.78 -11.58
N GLU A 178 -19.26 -22.25 -10.43
CA GLU A 178 -19.66 -23.63 -10.18
C GLU A 178 -21.02 -23.64 -9.50
N SER A 179 -21.87 -24.59 -9.90
CA SER A 179 -23.14 -24.86 -9.25
C SER A 179 -23.21 -26.32 -8.86
N ASN A 180 -23.43 -26.59 -7.58
CA ASN A 180 -23.62 -27.94 -7.04
C ASN A 180 -24.83 -27.94 -6.10
N ASP A 181 -25.77 -28.85 -6.32
CA ASP A 181 -26.96 -29.04 -5.47
C ASP A 181 -27.75 -27.74 -5.23
N GLY A 182 -27.87 -26.90 -6.26
CA GLY A 182 -28.58 -25.63 -6.18
C GLY A 182 -27.83 -24.52 -5.46
N ILE A 183 -26.58 -24.76 -5.02
CA ILE A 183 -25.68 -23.73 -4.44
C ILE A 183 -24.74 -23.26 -5.51
N PHE A 184 -24.68 -21.96 -5.69
CA PHE A 184 -23.79 -21.28 -6.60
C PHE A 184 -22.54 -20.77 -5.87
N ASN A 185 -21.37 -21.00 -6.45
CA ASN A 185 -20.09 -20.44 -6.02
C ASN A 185 -19.40 -19.80 -7.22
N GLY A 186 -19.00 -18.55 -7.05
CA GLY A 186 -18.31 -17.78 -8.08
C GLY A 186 -17.02 -17.15 -7.58
N ASN A 187 -16.03 -17.12 -8.46
CA ASN A 187 -14.79 -16.38 -8.27
C ASN A 187 -14.63 -15.45 -9.48
N ILE A 188 -14.59 -14.14 -9.22
CA ILE A 188 -14.44 -13.12 -10.26
C ILE A 188 -13.26 -12.22 -9.92
N ILE A 189 -12.38 -12.01 -10.90
CA ILE A 189 -11.32 -11.00 -10.80
C ILE A 189 -11.72 -9.79 -11.64
N VAL A 190 -11.89 -8.64 -10.98
CA VAL A 190 -12.25 -7.37 -11.59
C VAL A 190 -11.13 -6.34 -11.45
N VAL A 191 -11.13 -5.35 -12.35
CA VAL A 191 -10.20 -4.22 -12.32
C VAL A 191 -10.93 -2.98 -11.88
N VAL A 192 -10.51 -2.40 -10.76
CA VAL A 192 -11.11 -1.17 -10.21
C VAL A 192 -10.05 -0.14 -9.87
N LYS A 193 -10.41 1.15 -9.87
CA LYS A 193 -9.50 2.25 -9.54
C LYS A 193 -9.45 2.59 -8.05
N ASN A 194 -10.54 2.36 -7.32
CA ASN A 194 -10.65 2.69 -5.90
C ASN A 194 -11.76 1.90 -5.20
N ILE A 195 -11.80 2.05 -3.87
CA ILE A 195 -12.78 1.36 -3.02
C ILE A 195 -14.22 1.80 -3.28
N SER A 196 -14.46 3.06 -3.63
CA SER A 196 -15.82 3.56 -3.86
C SER A 196 -16.49 2.90 -5.06
N ILE A 197 -15.73 2.67 -6.13
CA ILE A 197 -16.21 1.93 -7.32
C ILE A 197 -16.51 0.47 -6.93
N LEU A 198 -15.61 -0.16 -6.16
CA LEU A 198 -15.78 -1.53 -5.69
C LEU A 198 -17.01 -1.68 -4.79
N ASP A 199 -17.21 -0.78 -3.82
CA ASP A 199 -18.34 -0.82 -2.90
C ASP A 199 -19.67 -0.64 -3.63
N ASN A 200 -19.73 0.23 -4.62
CA ASN A 200 -20.91 0.41 -5.46
C ASN A 200 -21.20 -0.84 -6.29
N LEU A 201 -20.16 -1.46 -6.86
CA LEU A 201 -20.30 -2.74 -7.57
C LEU A 201 -20.85 -3.81 -6.66
N VAL A 202 -20.24 -4.02 -5.49
CA VAL A 202 -20.66 -5.04 -4.50
C VAL A 202 -22.10 -4.79 -4.04
N LYS A 203 -22.49 -3.53 -3.79
CA LYS A 203 -23.89 -3.18 -3.44
C LYS A 203 -24.89 -3.58 -4.53
N ASN A 204 -24.53 -3.38 -5.80
CA ASN A 204 -25.43 -3.69 -6.90
C ASN A 204 -25.50 -5.19 -7.17
N ILE A 205 -24.40 -5.91 -7.08
CA ILE A 205 -24.39 -7.38 -7.19
C ILE A 205 -25.22 -8.01 -6.05
N LYS A 206 -25.14 -7.50 -4.82
CA LYS A 206 -25.94 -7.98 -3.68
C LYS A 206 -27.45 -7.83 -3.84
N LYS A 207 -27.92 -6.99 -4.76
CA LYS A 207 -29.36 -6.83 -5.06
C LYS A 207 -29.90 -7.93 -5.96
N ILE A 208 -29.04 -8.69 -6.61
CA ILE A 208 -29.44 -9.80 -7.49
C ILE A 208 -30.04 -10.88 -6.62
N ASN A 209 -31.22 -11.35 -7.04
CA ASN A 209 -31.88 -12.47 -6.37
C ASN A 209 -31.02 -13.73 -6.47
N GLY A 210 -30.83 -14.42 -5.34
CA GLY A 210 -29.99 -15.61 -5.25
C GLY A 210 -28.55 -15.33 -4.75
N ILE A 211 -28.08 -14.09 -4.65
CA ILE A 211 -26.78 -13.77 -4.07
C ILE A 211 -26.88 -13.61 -2.55
N ASP A 212 -26.19 -14.45 -1.80
CA ASP A 212 -26.17 -14.40 -0.33
C ASP A 212 -24.94 -13.69 0.21
N LYS A 213 -23.76 -14.00 -0.32
CA LYS A 213 -22.50 -13.51 0.23
C LYS A 213 -21.53 -13.09 -0.86
N ILE A 214 -20.88 -11.96 -0.63
CA ILE A 214 -19.74 -11.49 -1.44
C ILE A 214 -18.58 -11.17 -0.49
N THR A 215 -17.43 -11.76 -0.74
CA THR A 215 -16.21 -11.57 0.04
C THR A 215 -15.08 -11.13 -0.87
N ARG A 216 -14.37 -10.06 -0.49
CA ARG A 216 -13.14 -9.63 -1.15
C ARG A 216 -11.93 -10.36 -0.53
N ILE A 217 -11.10 -10.98 -1.36
CA ILE A 217 -9.82 -11.58 -1.00
C ILE A 217 -8.66 -10.59 -1.17
#